data_dc31ad7b1c88ed8a3a9c418153e79ee3
#
_entry.id   dc31ad7b1c88ed8a3a9c418153e79ee3
#
_cell.length_a   1.000
_cell.length_b   1.000
_cell.length_c   1.000
_cell.angle_alpha   90.00
_cell.angle_beta   90.00
_cell.angle_gamma   90.00
#
_symmetry.space_group_name_H-M   'P 1'
#
loop_
_entity.id
_entity.type
_entity.pdbx_description
1 polymer ?
#
loop_
_entity_poly.entity_id
_entity_poly.type
_entity_poly.pdbx_seq_one_letter_code
_entity_poly.pdbx_strand_id
1 'polypeptide(L)'
;MNFFEFNKQFPNELDCIKYFITIRYNNKPVCRHCGNDNIYHRADYPKMFQCAICRNGFSIFKGTIFEKSDTDLRKWFYAIHLFLNSKKGISGYQLQREIGVTYKTAWRMLKQIRLAMGNIENQQFLGTLIEVDETYVGGKPRKKNNRDDDNDNLPPINKRGRGTKKNVVVGCRYNNKDMGCMFNLLVKQAVLL
;
A
#
# COMPACT_ATOMS: atom_id res chain seq x y z
N MET A 1 14.70 -4.58 6.51
CA MET A 1 14.21 -5.84 7.13
C MET A 1 14.24 -6.93 6.07
N ASN A 2 14.99 -8.01 6.29
CA ASN A 2 15.02 -9.17 5.42
C ASN A 2 13.92 -10.19 5.80
N PHE A 3 13.77 -11.27 5.03
CA PHE A 3 12.75 -12.31 5.28
C PHE A 3 12.91 -13.00 6.65
N PHE A 4 14.14 -13.27 7.06
CA PHE A 4 14.41 -13.93 8.34
C PHE A 4 14.10 -13.01 9.53
N GLU A 5 14.43 -11.73 9.41
CA GLU A 5 14.07 -10.70 10.41
C GLU A 5 12.56 -10.55 10.52
N PHE A 6 11.84 -10.56 9.38
CA PHE A 6 10.39 -10.52 9.35
C PHE A 6 9.78 -11.71 10.10
N ASN A 7 10.25 -12.94 9.82
CA ASN A 7 9.74 -14.14 10.49
C ASN A 7 10.09 -14.17 11.98
N LYS A 8 11.24 -13.62 12.37
CA LYS A 8 11.62 -13.49 13.79
C LYS A 8 10.73 -12.49 14.52
N GLN A 9 10.39 -11.38 13.88
CA GLN A 9 9.55 -10.34 14.48
C GLN A 9 8.06 -10.72 14.48
N PHE A 10 7.58 -11.41 13.46
CA PHE A 10 6.19 -11.78 13.26
C PHE A 10 6.02 -13.29 13.02
N PRO A 11 6.30 -14.13 14.02
CA PRO A 11 6.15 -15.59 13.87
C PRO A 11 4.69 -16.00 13.72
N ASN A 12 3.76 -15.31 14.39
CA ASN A 12 2.34 -15.63 14.43
C ASN A 12 1.43 -14.42 14.18
N GLU A 13 0.15 -14.66 13.88
CA GLU A 13 -0.84 -13.59 13.71
C GLU A 13 -1.04 -12.79 15.01
N LEU A 14 -0.98 -13.43 16.16
CA LEU A 14 -1.14 -12.75 17.46
C LEU A 14 -0.06 -11.68 17.70
N ASP A 15 1.16 -11.93 17.28
CA ASP A 15 2.25 -10.97 17.42
C ASP A 15 2.07 -9.77 16.46
N CYS A 16 1.52 -10.03 15.27
CA CYS A 16 1.09 -8.96 14.36
C CYS A 16 -0.03 -8.10 14.96
N ILE A 17 -1.00 -8.72 15.65
CA ILE A 17 -2.10 -8.02 16.32
C ILE A 17 -1.58 -7.18 17.48
N LYS A 18 -0.71 -7.70 18.33
CA LYS A 18 -0.06 -6.95 19.41
C LYS A 18 0.69 -5.74 18.87
N TYR A 19 1.51 -5.95 17.86
CA TYR A 19 2.25 -4.88 17.20
C TYR A 19 1.34 -3.81 16.60
N PHE A 20 0.24 -4.22 15.97
CA PHE A 20 -0.77 -3.32 15.44
C PHE A 20 -1.44 -2.47 16.53
N ILE A 21 -1.80 -3.09 17.65
CA ILE A 21 -2.40 -2.40 18.81
C ILE A 21 -1.43 -1.38 19.39
N THR A 22 -0.15 -1.74 19.52
CA THR A 22 0.89 -0.84 20.01
C THR A 22 1.01 0.40 19.13
N ILE A 23 1.04 0.23 17.81
CA ILE A 23 1.18 1.35 16.87
C ILE A 23 -0.08 2.24 16.88
N ARG A 24 -1.26 1.63 16.88
CA ARG A 24 -2.52 2.38 16.72
C ARG A 24 -2.97 3.07 17.98
N TYR A 25 -2.86 2.37 19.10
CA TYR A 25 -3.48 2.77 20.36
C TYR A 25 -2.46 3.08 21.47
N ASN A 26 -1.14 2.99 21.20
CA ASN A 26 -0.10 3.07 22.23
C ASN A 26 -0.38 2.16 23.43
N ASN A 27 -0.94 0.97 23.18
CA ASN A 27 -1.42 0.00 24.18
C ASN A 27 -2.57 0.53 25.06
N LYS A 28 -3.21 1.64 24.73
CA LYS A 28 -4.35 2.23 25.47
C LYS A 28 -5.53 2.44 24.50
N PRO A 29 -6.24 1.37 24.10
CA PRO A 29 -7.40 1.54 23.24
C PRO A 29 -8.51 2.29 23.97
N VAL A 30 -9.24 3.12 23.24
CA VAL A 30 -10.37 3.91 23.76
C VAL A 30 -11.63 3.51 23.02
N CYS A 31 -12.74 3.41 23.74
CA CYS A 31 -14.03 3.07 23.16
C CYS A 31 -14.51 4.21 22.23
N ARG A 32 -14.83 3.86 20.99
CA ARG A 32 -15.29 4.85 19.99
C ARG A 32 -16.73 5.32 20.23
N HIS A 33 -17.49 4.65 21.09
CA HIS A 33 -18.87 4.98 21.37
C HIS A 33 -19.04 5.87 22.62
N CYS A 34 -18.35 5.52 23.72
CA CYS A 34 -18.47 6.24 24.99
C CYS A 34 -17.18 6.91 25.48
N GLY A 35 -16.08 6.80 24.72
CA GLY A 35 -14.81 7.43 25.09
C GLY A 35 -14.06 6.77 26.27
N ASN A 36 -14.59 5.70 26.84
CA ASN A 36 -13.98 5.05 27.99
C ASN A 36 -12.76 4.22 27.63
N ASP A 37 -11.78 4.13 28.50
CA ASP A 37 -10.52 3.39 28.36
C ASP A 37 -10.58 1.97 28.93
N ASN A 38 -11.65 1.62 29.68
CA ASN A 38 -11.83 0.28 30.20
C ASN A 38 -12.34 -0.68 29.11
N ILE A 39 -11.38 -1.24 28.37
CA ILE A 39 -11.61 -2.08 27.21
C ILE A 39 -10.88 -3.40 27.42
N TYR A 40 -11.51 -4.50 27.04
CA TYR A 40 -10.91 -5.82 27.08
C TYR A 40 -10.97 -6.51 25.71
N HIS A 41 -9.99 -7.36 25.47
CA HIS A 41 -9.97 -8.26 24.32
C HIS A 41 -10.96 -9.40 24.57
N ARG A 42 -11.72 -9.73 23.54
CA ARG A 42 -12.49 -10.98 23.56
C ARG A 42 -11.54 -12.14 23.30
N ALA A 43 -11.54 -13.12 24.22
CA ALA A 43 -10.70 -14.32 24.11
C ALA A 43 -10.98 -15.10 22.80
N ASP A 44 -12.27 -15.20 22.42
CA ASP A 44 -12.71 -15.92 21.23
C ASP A 44 -12.37 -15.20 19.92
N TYR A 45 -12.20 -13.87 19.96
CA TYR A 45 -11.98 -13.04 18.77
C TYR A 45 -10.89 -12.00 19.03
N PRO A 46 -9.61 -12.33 18.84
CA PRO A 46 -8.49 -11.42 19.14
C PRO A 46 -8.48 -10.14 18.32
N LYS A 47 -9.27 -10.09 17.23
CA LYS A 47 -9.45 -8.90 16.36
C LYS A 47 -10.56 -7.96 16.84
N MET A 48 -11.20 -8.29 17.98
CA MET A 48 -12.32 -7.52 18.52
C MET A 48 -12.04 -7.05 19.95
N PHE A 49 -12.32 -5.78 20.18
CA PHE A 49 -12.41 -5.20 21.52
C PHE A 49 -13.85 -5.12 21.99
N GLN A 50 -14.05 -5.14 23.28
CA GLN A 50 -15.33 -4.87 23.92
C GLN A 50 -15.15 -3.87 25.07
N CYS A 51 -16.03 -2.86 25.10
CA CYS A 51 -16.04 -1.89 26.19
C CYS A 51 -16.74 -2.47 27.42
N ALA A 52 -16.15 -2.31 28.59
CA ALA A 52 -16.73 -2.77 29.84
C ALA A 52 -18.01 -2.00 30.23
N ILE A 53 -18.08 -0.72 29.87
CA ILE A 53 -19.20 0.15 30.29
C ILE A 53 -20.37 0.04 29.31
N CYS A 54 -20.19 0.38 28.04
CA CYS A 54 -21.29 0.38 27.07
C CYS A 54 -21.52 -0.98 26.41
N ARG A 55 -20.70 -1.99 26.70
CA ARG A 55 -20.73 -3.37 26.12
C ARG A 55 -20.66 -3.40 24.58
N ASN A 56 -20.35 -2.27 23.96
CA ASN A 56 -20.23 -2.19 22.51
C ASN A 56 -18.92 -2.85 22.06
N GLY A 57 -19.03 -3.77 21.08
CA GLY A 57 -17.88 -4.43 20.45
C GLY A 57 -17.45 -3.70 19.18
N PHE A 58 -16.14 -3.55 18.98
CA PHE A 58 -15.61 -2.97 17.77
C PHE A 58 -14.34 -3.66 17.29
N SER A 59 -14.17 -3.72 15.97
CA SER A 59 -12.98 -4.30 15.37
C SER A 59 -11.80 -3.36 15.56
N ILE A 60 -10.63 -3.94 15.88
CA ILE A 60 -9.35 -3.21 15.94
C ILE A 60 -8.98 -2.60 14.58
N PHE A 61 -9.50 -3.16 13.48
CA PHE A 61 -9.17 -2.75 12.10
C PHE A 61 -10.11 -1.69 11.52
N LYS A 62 -11.15 -1.27 12.26
CA LYS A 62 -12.12 -0.31 11.76
C LYS A 62 -11.45 1.01 11.34
N GLY A 63 -11.70 1.47 10.11
CA GLY A 63 -11.08 2.67 9.55
C GLY A 63 -9.61 2.47 9.14
N THR A 64 -9.19 1.25 8.81
CA THR A 64 -7.85 0.96 8.30
C THR A 64 -7.94 0.20 6.99
N ILE A 65 -6.81 0.05 6.29
CA ILE A 65 -6.77 -0.76 5.06
C ILE A 65 -7.10 -2.24 5.29
N PHE A 66 -7.04 -2.70 6.53
CA PHE A 66 -7.35 -4.08 6.94
C PHE A 66 -8.84 -4.30 7.24
N GLU A 67 -9.64 -3.23 7.19
CA GLU A 67 -11.07 -3.31 7.47
C GLU A 67 -11.77 -4.26 6.50
N LYS A 68 -12.72 -5.04 7.01
CA LYS A 68 -13.51 -6.04 6.24
C LYS A 68 -12.63 -7.08 5.50
N SER A 69 -11.47 -7.41 6.08
CA SER A 69 -10.61 -8.45 5.56
C SER A 69 -10.63 -9.67 6.48
N ASP A 70 -10.99 -10.82 5.93
CA ASP A 70 -10.89 -12.13 6.63
C ASP A 70 -9.47 -12.71 6.53
N THR A 71 -8.60 -12.07 5.73
CA THR A 71 -7.23 -12.50 5.55
C THR A 71 -6.44 -12.28 6.83
N ASP A 72 -5.61 -13.27 7.17
CA ASP A 72 -4.67 -13.23 8.28
C ASP A 72 -3.82 -11.95 8.23
N LEU A 73 -3.68 -11.25 9.37
CA LEU A 73 -2.91 -10.01 9.46
C LEU A 73 -1.43 -10.22 9.13
N ARG A 74 -0.88 -11.40 9.43
CA ARG A 74 0.49 -11.76 9.08
C ARG A 74 0.69 -11.78 7.56
N LYS A 75 -0.30 -12.27 6.79
CA LYS A 75 -0.29 -12.22 5.32
C LYS A 75 -0.29 -10.80 4.80
N TRP A 76 -1.03 -9.89 5.43
CA TRP A 76 -1.02 -8.46 5.12
C TRP A 76 0.35 -7.82 5.37
N PHE A 77 0.94 -8.09 6.53
CA PHE A 77 2.26 -7.57 6.87
C PHE A 77 3.33 -8.08 5.92
N TYR A 78 3.24 -9.37 5.55
CA TYR A 78 4.16 -9.95 4.57
C TYR A 78 3.95 -9.37 3.16
N ALA A 79 2.71 -9.07 2.76
CA ALA A 79 2.43 -8.38 1.51
C ALA A 79 3.04 -6.97 1.47
N ILE A 80 2.94 -6.21 2.57
CA ILE A 80 3.58 -4.90 2.72
C ILE A 80 5.11 -5.05 2.63
N HIS A 81 5.67 -6.04 3.33
CA HIS A 81 7.11 -6.32 3.29
C HIS A 81 7.61 -6.62 1.87
N LEU A 82 6.93 -7.51 1.14
CA LEU A 82 7.25 -7.83 -0.25
C LEU A 82 7.14 -6.60 -1.17
N PHE A 83 6.09 -5.80 -0.98
CA PHE A 83 5.86 -4.60 -1.78
C PHE A 83 7.01 -3.58 -1.62
N LEU A 84 7.45 -3.34 -0.38
CA LEU A 84 8.53 -2.41 -0.06
C LEU A 84 9.91 -2.87 -0.56
N ASN A 85 10.17 -4.18 -0.50
CA ASN A 85 11.44 -4.75 -0.96
C ASN A 85 11.54 -4.86 -2.50
N SER A 86 10.42 -4.71 -3.21
CA SER A 86 10.38 -4.87 -4.67
C SER A 86 10.73 -3.57 -5.38
N LYS A 87 11.88 -3.48 -6.03
CA LYS A 87 12.32 -2.27 -6.79
C LYS A 87 11.36 -1.85 -7.90
N LYS A 88 10.69 -2.81 -8.56
CA LYS A 88 9.76 -2.59 -9.67
C LYS A 88 8.29 -2.77 -9.28
N GLY A 89 8.02 -2.91 -7.97
CA GLY A 89 6.71 -3.31 -7.47
C GLY A 89 6.45 -4.80 -7.65
N ILE A 90 5.29 -5.27 -7.18
CA ILE A 90 4.87 -6.67 -7.24
C ILE A 90 3.55 -6.78 -7.99
N SER A 91 3.40 -7.80 -8.84
CA SER A 91 2.15 -8.09 -9.54
C SER A 91 1.17 -8.84 -8.63
N GLY A 92 -0.15 -8.73 -8.94
CA GLY A 92 -1.17 -9.47 -8.20
C GLY A 92 -1.00 -10.98 -8.27
N TYR A 93 -0.56 -11.53 -9.41
CA TYR A 93 -0.28 -12.95 -9.57
C TYR A 93 0.95 -13.42 -8.78
N GLN A 94 1.98 -12.59 -8.70
CA GLN A 94 3.14 -12.88 -7.88
C GLN A 94 2.76 -12.90 -6.40
N LEU A 95 2.05 -11.87 -5.93
CA LEU A 95 1.59 -11.80 -4.54
C LEU A 95 0.68 -12.98 -4.19
N GLN A 96 -0.22 -13.39 -5.09
CA GLN A 96 -1.06 -14.56 -4.92
C GLN A 96 -0.24 -15.82 -4.62
N ARG A 97 0.82 -16.06 -5.39
CA ARG A 97 1.70 -17.23 -5.21
C ARG A 97 2.50 -17.18 -3.92
N GLU A 98 3.01 -16.00 -3.58
CA GLU A 98 3.86 -15.80 -2.39
C GLU A 98 3.09 -15.99 -1.07
N ILE A 99 1.86 -15.49 -0.99
CA ILE A 99 1.09 -15.49 0.26
C ILE A 99 -0.06 -16.52 0.29
N GLY A 100 -0.30 -17.22 -0.82
CA GLY A 100 -1.32 -18.29 -0.89
C GLY A 100 -2.74 -17.76 -0.66
N VAL A 101 -3.16 -16.73 -1.41
CA VAL A 101 -4.52 -16.16 -1.41
C VAL A 101 -5.09 -16.17 -2.81
N THR A 102 -6.39 -15.85 -2.97
CA THR A 102 -6.99 -15.69 -4.30
C THR A 102 -6.46 -14.44 -5.00
N TYR A 103 -6.46 -14.43 -6.33
CA TYR A 103 -6.05 -13.26 -7.11
C TYR A 103 -6.83 -11.99 -6.74
N LYS A 104 -8.15 -12.11 -6.54
CA LYS A 104 -9.00 -10.98 -6.12
C LYS A 104 -8.54 -10.38 -4.79
N THR A 105 -8.18 -11.25 -3.83
CA THR A 105 -7.66 -10.82 -2.52
C THR A 105 -6.29 -10.15 -2.68
N ALA A 106 -5.37 -10.76 -3.43
CA ALA A 106 -4.05 -10.18 -3.69
C ALA A 106 -4.15 -8.81 -4.38
N TRP A 107 -5.02 -8.68 -5.38
CA TRP A 107 -5.25 -7.42 -6.07
C TRP A 107 -5.83 -6.34 -5.16
N ARG A 108 -6.82 -6.70 -4.31
CA ARG A 108 -7.38 -5.80 -3.30
C ARG A 108 -6.31 -5.32 -2.32
N MET A 109 -5.47 -6.24 -1.83
CA MET A 109 -4.38 -5.92 -0.90
C MET A 109 -3.41 -4.91 -1.52
N LEU A 110 -2.94 -5.15 -2.75
CA LEU A 110 -2.05 -4.24 -3.46
C LEU A 110 -2.70 -2.87 -3.72
N LYS A 111 -4.00 -2.84 -4.05
CA LYS A 111 -4.73 -1.58 -4.23
C LYS A 111 -4.73 -0.77 -2.93
N GLN A 112 -5.04 -1.39 -1.81
CA GLN A 112 -5.08 -0.73 -0.51
C GLN A 112 -3.69 -0.26 -0.05
N ILE A 113 -2.65 -1.07 -0.26
CA ILE A 113 -1.27 -0.68 0.04
C ILE A 113 -0.86 0.55 -0.77
N ARG A 114 -1.17 0.59 -2.08
CA ARG A 114 -0.86 1.75 -2.93
C ARG A 114 -1.62 3.00 -2.52
N LEU A 115 -2.89 2.87 -2.13
CA LEU A 115 -3.67 4.01 -1.61
C LEU A 115 -3.08 4.55 -0.31
N ALA A 116 -2.66 3.67 0.60
CA ALA A 116 -1.98 4.07 1.82
C ALA A 116 -0.67 4.81 1.53
N MET A 117 0.09 4.36 0.53
CA MET A 117 1.34 5.05 0.12
C MET A 117 1.07 6.42 -0.50
N GLY A 118 0.06 6.54 -1.37
CA GLY A 118 -0.27 7.83 -1.99
C GLY A 118 -0.63 8.92 -1.00
N ASN A 119 -1.19 8.56 0.16
CA ASN A 119 -1.46 9.50 1.24
C ASN A 119 -0.18 9.95 2.00
N ILE A 120 0.90 9.15 1.92
CA ILE A 120 2.21 9.49 2.51
C ILE A 120 2.86 10.64 1.74
N GLU A 121 2.75 10.61 0.41
CA GLU A 121 3.40 11.59 -0.45
C GLU A 121 2.92 13.02 -0.21
N ASN A 122 1.72 13.18 0.33
CA ASN A 122 1.16 14.51 0.62
C ASN A 122 1.66 15.13 1.94
N GLN A 123 2.40 14.44 2.77
CA GLN A 123 2.61 14.92 4.14
C GLN A 123 4.01 15.38 4.56
N GLN A 124 5.13 15.09 3.92
CA GLN A 124 6.44 15.59 4.40
C GLN A 124 7.69 15.12 3.60
N PHE A 125 7.81 15.41 2.32
CA PHE A 125 9.04 15.05 1.59
C PHE A 125 9.97 16.21 1.21
N LEU A 126 9.86 17.35 1.88
CA LEU A 126 10.58 18.60 1.53
C LEU A 126 11.93 18.77 2.24
N GLY A 127 12.66 17.73 2.58
CA GLY A 127 13.91 17.89 3.35
C GLY A 127 15.18 17.27 2.81
N THR A 128 15.14 16.53 1.68
CA THR A 128 16.31 15.79 1.16
C THR A 128 16.32 15.75 -0.37
N LEU A 129 17.39 15.23 -0.94
CA LEU A 129 17.62 15.15 -2.38
C LEU A 129 16.46 14.40 -3.07
N ILE A 130 15.75 15.09 -3.96
CA ILE A 130 14.67 14.54 -4.78
C ILE A 130 15.19 14.41 -6.20
N GLU A 131 15.20 13.19 -6.73
CA GLU A 131 15.47 12.93 -8.14
C GLU A 131 14.14 12.94 -8.89
N VAL A 132 14.03 13.79 -9.92
CA VAL A 132 12.85 13.91 -10.76
C VAL A 132 13.19 13.39 -12.16
N ASP A 133 12.39 12.46 -12.68
CA ASP A 133 12.54 11.92 -14.02
C ASP A 133 11.24 12.03 -14.82
N GLU A 134 11.35 12.38 -16.11
CA GLU A 134 10.22 12.49 -17.02
C GLU A 134 10.16 11.28 -17.95
N THR A 135 9.04 10.56 -17.93
CA THR A 135 8.80 9.43 -18.83
C THR A 135 7.59 9.70 -19.73
N TYR A 136 7.76 9.49 -21.02
CA TYR A 136 6.70 9.67 -22.01
C TYR A 136 5.97 8.35 -22.25
N VAL A 137 4.73 8.24 -21.78
CA VAL A 137 3.90 7.03 -21.87
C VAL A 137 2.88 7.16 -22.99
N GLY A 138 2.88 6.22 -23.92
CA GLY A 138 1.93 6.12 -25.02
C GLY A 138 2.40 5.16 -26.09
N GLY A 139 1.47 4.49 -26.77
CA GLY A 139 1.75 3.59 -27.87
C GLY A 139 2.28 4.32 -29.11
N LYS A 140 2.85 3.59 -30.06
CA LYS A 140 3.11 4.13 -31.41
C LYS A 140 1.77 4.51 -32.04
N PRO A 141 1.66 5.71 -32.65
CA PRO A 141 0.47 6.03 -33.42
C PRO A 141 0.30 4.97 -34.53
N ARG A 142 -0.89 4.39 -34.60
CA ARG A 142 -1.22 3.47 -35.70
C ARG A 142 -1.19 4.28 -37.00
N LYS A 143 -0.48 3.78 -38.01
CA LYS A 143 -0.60 4.32 -39.38
C LYS A 143 -2.06 4.18 -39.78
N LYS A 144 -2.75 5.26 -40.09
CA LYS A 144 -4.05 5.19 -40.74
C LYS A 144 -3.84 4.49 -42.08
N ASN A 145 -4.48 3.37 -42.31
CA ASN A 145 -4.57 2.78 -43.65
C ASN A 145 -5.56 3.63 -44.45
N ASN A 146 -5.15 4.80 -44.86
CA ASN A 146 -5.88 5.56 -45.87
C ASN A 146 -5.54 4.93 -47.22
N ARG A 147 -6.48 4.22 -47.79
CA ARG A 147 -6.40 3.68 -49.15
C ARG A 147 -6.67 4.75 -50.20
N ASP A 148 -7.02 5.99 -49.83
CA ASP A 148 -7.57 6.97 -50.75
C ASP A 148 -7.06 8.41 -50.55
N ASP A 149 -5.80 8.65 -50.16
CA ASP A 149 -5.24 10.01 -50.21
C ASP A 149 -3.76 9.97 -50.57
N ASP A 150 -3.51 10.09 -51.89
CA ASP A 150 -2.18 10.19 -52.53
C ASP A 150 -1.52 11.56 -52.40
N ASN A 151 -1.74 12.29 -51.30
CA ASN A 151 -1.22 13.67 -51.22
C ASN A 151 -0.59 14.05 -49.85
N ASP A 152 0.08 13.14 -49.14
CA ASP A 152 0.82 13.51 -47.95
C ASP A 152 2.34 13.33 -48.14
N ASN A 153 2.95 14.29 -48.83
CA ASN A 153 4.41 14.49 -48.87
C ASN A 153 4.97 15.10 -47.58
N LEU A 154 4.29 14.94 -46.41
CA LEU A 154 4.87 15.32 -45.13
C LEU A 154 5.50 14.10 -44.47
N PRO A 155 6.81 14.16 -44.15
CA PRO A 155 7.47 13.09 -43.40
C PRO A 155 6.78 12.94 -42.02
N PRO A 156 6.51 11.72 -41.56
CA PRO A 156 5.90 11.50 -40.27
C PRO A 156 6.79 12.11 -39.19
N ILE A 157 6.30 13.17 -38.54
CA ILE A 157 7.02 13.85 -37.46
C ILE A 157 6.98 12.92 -36.23
N ASN A 158 7.86 11.92 -36.21
CA ASN A 158 8.14 11.11 -35.05
C ASN A 158 9.06 11.89 -34.11
N LYS A 159 8.53 12.95 -33.51
CA LYS A 159 9.26 13.69 -32.47
C LYS A 159 9.44 12.80 -31.26
N ARG A 160 10.69 12.66 -30.80
CA ARG A 160 11.03 11.99 -29.53
C ARG A 160 11.14 13.03 -28.42
N GLY A 161 10.81 12.67 -27.18
CA GLY A 161 10.92 13.59 -26.05
C GLY A 161 9.79 14.63 -25.99
N ARG A 162 10.08 15.86 -25.57
CA ARG A 162 9.10 16.93 -25.26
C ARG A 162 8.19 17.35 -26.43
N GLY A 163 8.49 16.95 -27.66
CA GLY A 163 7.67 17.25 -28.83
C GLY A 163 6.66 16.16 -29.22
N THR A 164 6.47 15.14 -28.41
CA THR A 164 5.53 14.04 -28.71
C THR A 164 4.13 14.35 -28.18
N LYS A 165 3.09 13.79 -28.85
CA LYS A 165 1.70 13.79 -28.33
C LYS A 165 1.47 12.76 -27.22
N LYS A 166 2.53 12.18 -26.64
CA LYS A 166 2.44 11.19 -25.56
C LYS A 166 2.24 11.91 -24.24
N ASN A 167 1.53 11.25 -23.33
CA ASN A 167 1.36 11.76 -21.97
C ASN A 167 2.69 11.73 -21.22
N VAL A 168 3.03 12.85 -20.61
CA VAL A 168 4.22 12.96 -19.74
C VAL A 168 3.83 12.42 -18.37
N VAL A 169 4.60 11.49 -17.86
CA VAL A 169 4.52 11.01 -16.47
C VAL A 169 5.80 11.45 -15.78
N VAL A 170 5.65 12.27 -14.76
CA VAL A 170 6.76 12.72 -13.91
C VAL A 170 6.87 11.78 -12.72
N GLY A 171 8.01 11.11 -12.61
CA GLY A 171 8.36 10.26 -11.48
C GLY A 171 9.30 10.99 -10.54
N CYS A 172 8.97 11.03 -9.25
CA CYS A 172 9.87 11.53 -8.23
C CYS A 172 10.42 10.36 -7.43
N ARG A 173 11.74 10.28 -7.26
CA ARG A 173 12.39 9.29 -6.41
C ARG A 173 12.98 9.97 -5.18
N TYR A 174 12.61 9.45 -4.04
CA TYR A 174 13.18 9.84 -2.77
C TYR A 174 14.22 8.83 -2.31
N ASN A 175 15.41 9.28 -1.96
CA ASN A 175 16.49 8.40 -1.54
C ASN A 175 16.51 8.31 -0.01
N ASN A 176 15.74 7.38 0.56
CA ASN A 176 15.76 7.11 1.98
C ASN A 176 16.42 5.74 2.25
N LYS A 177 17.48 5.74 3.04
CA LYS A 177 18.27 4.53 3.34
C LYS A 177 17.59 3.57 4.32
N ASP A 178 16.51 3.98 4.98
CA ASP A 178 15.88 3.20 6.06
C ASP A 178 14.57 2.53 5.65
N MET A 179 14.68 1.36 5.00
CA MET A 179 13.52 0.53 4.64
C MET A 179 12.72 0.03 5.86
N GLY A 180 13.35 -0.10 7.03
CA GLY A 180 12.66 -0.41 8.29
C GLY A 180 11.73 0.71 8.75
N CYS A 181 12.14 1.96 8.55
CA CYS A 181 11.32 3.13 8.84
C CYS A 181 10.09 3.20 7.91
N MET A 182 10.24 2.86 6.63
CA MET A 182 9.14 2.83 5.65
C MET A 182 8.07 1.78 5.99
N PHE A 183 8.48 0.59 6.46
CA PHE A 183 7.53 -0.42 6.91
C PHE A 183 6.69 0.09 8.10
N ASN A 184 7.35 0.64 9.12
CA ASN A 184 6.68 1.22 10.27
C ASN A 184 5.78 2.39 9.88
N LEU A 185 6.22 3.25 8.97
CA LEU A 185 5.46 4.39 8.48
C LEU A 185 4.23 3.92 7.69
N LEU A 186 4.37 2.93 6.81
CA LEU A 186 3.27 2.33 6.06
C LEU A 186 2.26 1.64 6.98
N VAL A 187 2.72 0.89 7.97
CA VAL A 187 1.82 0.29 8.96
C VAL A 187 1.11 1.36 9.76
N LYS A 188 1.81 2.43 10.19
CA LYS A 188 1.17 3.59 10.87
C LYS A 188 0.11 4.24 10.00
N GLN A 189 0.37 4.47 8.73
CA GLN A 189 -0.62 5.10 7.83
C GLN A 189 -1.74 4.17 7.42
N ALA A 190 -1.45 2.89 7.20
CA ALA A 190 -2.47 1.87 7.03
C ALA A 190 -3.45 1.82 8.20
N VAL A 191 -3.06 2.39 9.33
CA VAL A 191 -3.81 2.49 10.58
C VAL A 191 -4.59 3.81 10.69
N LEU A 192 -4.14 4.88 10.03
CA LEU A 192 -4.71 6.23 10.16
C LEU A 192 -5.72 6.59 9.06
N LEU A 193 -5.92 5.71 8.06
CA LEU A 193 -6.96 5.83 7.03
C LEU A 193 -8.31 5.33 7.55
#